data_b1dec695dee01a3d36517cc197461bad
#
_entry.id   b1dec695dee01a3d36517cc197461bad
#
_cell.length_a   1.000
_cell.length_b   1.000
_cell.length_c   1.000
_cell.angle_alpha   90.00
_cell.angle_beta   90.00
_cell.angle_gamma   90.00
#
_symmetry.space_group_name_H-M   'P 1'
#
loop_
_entity.id
_entity.type
_entity.pdbx_description
1 polymer ?
#
loop_
_entity_poly.entity_id
_entity_poly.type
_entity_poly.pdbx_seq_one_letter_code
_entity_poly.pdbx_strand_id
1 'polypeptide(L)'
;MPICIVRPGIVVGALQEPAPGWQDAIQGITAFFIGAYLGLIHCQLADTKPIYVIPSDYTANIILAAACYATEKSSLPPIYNYTGSEKNLLTKTKLYEYGKVTAKLYPSAHVINVCFVISTTNKYYLKFLQFWLHLVPAYIVDLICLCLGKKRRFVKMYQKLHKVCGEVGYFNVNFWKYETSNSEMLWKALTEKDRELFPFNMENL
;
A
#
# COMPACT_ATOMS: atom_id res chain seq x y z
N MET A 1 22.83 -8.37 -24.29
CA MET A 1 22.24 -8.89 -23.07
C MET A 1 20.75 -8.54 -23.08
N PRO A 2 19.84 -9.51 -22.93
CA PRO A 2 18.42 -9.23 -22.90
C PRO A 2 18.06 -8.43 -21.67
N ILE A 3 17.23 -7.39 -21.85
CA ILE A 3 16.78 -6.49 -20.76
C ILE A 3 15.28 -6.33 -20.89
N CYS A 4 14.58 -6.36 -19.75
CA CYS A 4 13.17 -5.99 -19.66
C CYS A 4 12.94 -5.08 -18.44
N ILE A 5 11.85 -4.32 -18.42
CA ILE A 5 11.49 -3.42 -17.33
C ILE A 5 10.12 -3.83 -16.81
N VAL A 6 10.02 -4.19 -15.53
CA VAL A 6 8.76 -4.48 -14.86
C VAL A 6 8.42 -3.33 -13.90
N ARG A 7 7.22 -2.79 -14.00
CA ARG A 7 6.71 -1.67 -13.19
C ARG A 7 5.45 -2.12 -12.45
N PRO A 8 5.57 -2.68 -11.24
CA PRO A 8 4.42 -3.07 -10.45
C PRO A 8 3.70 -1.84 -9.87
N GLY A 9 2.42 -2.01 -9.52
CA GLY A 9 1.68 -1.08 -8.69
C GLY A 9 2.20 -1.07 -7.25
N ILE A 10 1.34 -0.81 -6.27
CA ILE A 10 1.70 -0.81 -4.85
C ILE A 10 1.82 -2.26 -4.38
N VAL A 11 3.04 -2.71 -4.13
CA VAL A 11 3.29 -4.06 -3.65
C VAL A 11 2.96 -4.17 -2.16
N VAL A 12 2.18 -5.20 -1.82
CA VAL A 12 1.74 -5.53 -0.44
C VAL A 12 2.15 -6.95 -0.07
N GLY A 13 1.70 -7.44 1.09
CA GLY A 13 1.95 -8.81 1.52
C GLY A 13 1.53 -9.85 0.49
N ALA A 14 2.17 -11.02 0.55
CA ALA A 14 1.91 -12.14 -0.35
C ALA A 14 0.45 -12.62 -0.26
N LEU A 15 -0.08 -13.11 -1.37
CA LEU A 15 -1.41 -13.72 -1.40
C LEU A 15 -1.39 -15.14 -0.87
N GLN A 16 -0.38 -15.92 -1.26
CA GLN A 16 -0.25 -17.34 -0.97
C GLN A 16 1.14 -17.71 -0.44
N GLU A 17 2.22 -17.28 -1.07
CA GLU A 17 3.58 -17.74 -0.81
C GLU A 17 4.51 -16.65 -0.24
N PRO A 18 5.28 -16.98 0.81
CA PRO A 18 5.40 -18.27 1.52
C PRO A 18 4.21 -18.54 2.45
N ALA A 19 3.43 -17.53 2.79
CA ALA A 19 2.21 -17.62 3.58
C ALA A 19 1.31 -16.39 3.29
N PRO A 20 -0.02 -16.52 3.38
CA PRO A 20 -0.93 -15.40 3.19
C PRO A 20 -0.60 -14.22 4.10
N GLY A 21 -0.44 -13.02 3.52
CA GLY A 21 -0.09 -11.79 4.23
C GLY A 21 1.40 -11.64 4.57
N TRP A 22 2.26 -12.56 4.15
CA TRP A 22 3.71 -12.45 4.41
C TRP A 22 4.30 -11.15 3.88
N GLN A 23 5.11 -10.51 4.72
CA GLN A 23 5.85 -9.30 4.37
C GLN A 23 7.09 -9.16 5.28
N ASP A 24 8.28 -9.00 4.70
CA ASP A 24 9.54 -8.90 5.46
C ASP A 24 9.64 -7.59 6.25
N ALA A 25 9.12 -6.50 5.71
CA ALA A 25 9.22 -5.18 6.32
C ALA A 25 7.88 -4.45 6.30
N ILE A 26 7.52 -3.87 7.46
CA ILE A 26 6.33 -3.03 7.59
C ILE A 26 6.66 -1.64 7.05
N GLN A 27 6.31 -1.39 5.79
CA GLN A 27 6.58 -0.10 5.13
C GLN A 27 5.46 0.26 4.14
N GLY A 28 5.52 1.47 3.59
CA GLY A 28 4.56 1.95 2.59
C GLY A 28 3.12 1.92 3.08
N ILE A 29 2.23 1.40 2.25
CA ILE A 29 0.79 1.33 2.54
C ILE A 29 0.48 0.40 3.72
N THR A 30 1.24 -0.68 3.90
CA THR A 30 1.06 -1.61 5.03
C THR A 30 1.35 -0.92 6.36
N ALA A 31 2.41 -0.12 6.44
CA ALA A 31 2.71 0.68 7.63
C ALA A 31 1.60 1.67 7.94
N PHE A 32 1.00 2.28 6.91
CA PHE A 32 -0.15 3.17 7.06
C PHE A 32 -1.36 2.41 7.66
N PHE A 33 -1.71 1.24 7.13
CA PHE A 33 -2.84 0.45 7.64
C PHE A 33 -2.60 -0.04 9.07
N ILE A 34 -1.39 -0.48 9.39
CA ILE A 34 -1.04 -0.86 10.76
C ILE A 34 -1.14 0.35 11.70
N GLY A 35 -0.64 1.52 11.28
CA GLY A 35 -0.77 2.75 12.05
C GLY A 35 -2.23 3.18 12.28
N ALA A 36 -3.09 3.02 11.28
CA ALA A 36 -4.51 3.28 11.40
C ALA A 36 -5.22 2.24 12.30
N TYR A 37 -4.85 0.97 12.15
CA TYR A 37 -5.35 -0.14 12.97
C TYR A 37 -4.99 0.05 14.46
N LEU A 38 -3.77 0.47 14.75
CA LEU A 38 -3.33 0.75 16.11
C LEU A 38 -3.90 2.06 16.69
N GLY A 39 -4.66 2.83 15.92
CA GLY A 39 -5.20 4.11 16.33
C GLY A 39 -4.16 5.21 16.44
N LEU A 40 -3.10 5.16 15.63
CA LEU A 40 -2.09 6.21 15.50
C LEU A 40 -2.40 7.19 14.37
N ILE A 41 -3.07 6.72 13.30
CA ILE A 41 -3.40 7.52 12.12
C ILE A 41 -4.91 7.65 12.03
N HIS A 42 -5.42 8.90 12.16
CA HIS A 42 -6.85 9.21 12.15
C HIS A 42 -7.28 10.04 10.96
N CYS A 43 -6.36 10.57 10.17
CA CYS A 43 -6.68 11.37 8.99
C CYS A 43 -5.63 11.27 7.91
N GLN A 44 -6.05 11.39 6.65
CA GLN A 44 -5.18 11.36 5.48
C GLN A 44 -5.69 12.21 4.33
N LEU A 45 -4.78 12.56 3.41
CA LEU A 45 -5.12 13.13 2.12
C LEU A 45 -5.39 11.98 1.14
N ALA A 46 -6.66 11.75 0.80
CA ALA A 46 -7.05 10.73 -0.17
C ALA A 46 -8.43 11.03 -0.74
N ASP A 47 -8.66 10.55 -1.96
CA ASP A 47 -9.98 10.51 -2.61
C ASP A 47 -10.59 9.11 -2.53
N THR A 48 -11.72 8.91 -3.21
CA THR A 48 -12.44 7.62 -3.28
C THR A 48 -12.02 6.75 -4.47
N LYS A 49 -11.07 7.21 -5.29
CA LYS A 49 -10.65 6.50 -6.50
C LYS A 49 -9.97 5.18 -6.21
N PRO A 50 -9.93 4.27 -7.20
CA PRO A 50 -9.26 2.98 -7.04
C PRO A 50 -7.77 3.11 -6.73
N ILE A 51 -7.21 2.04 -6.19
CA ILE A 51 -5.79 1.88 -5.90
C ILE A 51 -5.31 0.56 -6.50
N TYR A 52 -4.11 0.59 -7.08
CA TYR A 52 -3.49 -0.58 -7.68
C TYR A 52 -2.60 -1.29 -6.65
N VAL A 53 -3.17 -2.26 -5.97
CA VAL A 53 -2.49 -3.06 -4.93
C VAL A 53 -2.17 -4.44 -5.50
N ILE A 54 -0.93 -4.86 -5.40
CA ILE A 54 -0.41 -6.09 -6.01
C ILE A 54 0.25 -6.95 -4.94
N PRO A 55 -0.08 -8.26 -4.85
CA PRO A 55 0.62 -9.17 -3.96
C PRO A 55 2.11 -9.33 -4.34
N SER A 56 2.98 -9.48 -3.34
CA SER A 56 4.43 -9.59 -3.55
C SER A 56 4.83 -10.86 -4.31
N ASP A 57 4.20 -11.99 -4.05
CA ASP A 57 4.41 -13.25 -4.76
C ASP A 57 4.03 -13.12 -6.24
N TYR A 58 2.91 -12.49 -6.57
CA TYR A 58 2.51 -12.21 -7.94
C TYR A 58 3.48 -11.26 -8.65
N THR A 59 4.01 -10.29 -7.91
CA THR A 59 5.06 -9.39 -8.44
C THR A 59 6.35 -10.18 -8.76
N ALA A 60 6.76 -11.10 -7.90
CA ALA A 60 7.91 -11.97 -8.15
C ALA A 60 7.68 -12.86 -9.37
N ASN A 61 6.49 -13.43 -9.51
CA ASN A 61 6.15 -14.32 -10.61
C ASN A 61 6.19 -13.61 -11.98
N ILE A 62 5.65 -12.39 -12.09
CA ILE A 62 5.76 -11.66 -13.36
C ILE A 62 7.20 -11.24 -13.67
N ILE A 63 8.04 -10.95 -12.67
CA ILE A 63 9.47 -10.65 -12.88
C ILE A 63 10.18 -11.88 -13.46
N LEU A 64 9.94 -13.07 -12.89
CA LEU A 64 10.50 -14.32 -13.39
C LEU A 64 10.03 -14.63 -14.81
N ALA A 65 8.73 -14.52 -15.08
CA ALA A 65 8.17 -14.71 -16.40
C ALA A 65 8.76 -13.73 -17.41
N ALA A 66 8.84 -12.45 -17.09
CA ALA A 66 9.41 -11.42 -17.96
C ALA A 66 10.90 -11.68 -18.27
N ALA A 67 11.67 -12.15 -17.29
CA ALA A 67 13.08 -12.51 -17.48
C ALA A 67 13.24 -13.70 -18.42
N CYS A 68 12.39 -14.73 -18.34
CA CYS A 68 12.40 -15.88 -19.25
C CYS A 68 12.02 -15.51 -20.70
N TYR A 69 11.12 -14.53 -20.87
CA TYR A 69 10.66 -14.08 -22.19
C TYR A 69 11.50 -12.93 -22.76
N ALA A 70 12.44 -12.37 -22.01
CA ALA A 70 13.36 -11.36 -22.51
C ALA A 70 14.28 -11.97 -23.57
N THR A 71 14.29 -11.40 -24.78
CA THR A 71 15.13 -11.86 -25.89
C THR A 71 16.06 -10.75 -26.35
N GLU A 72 17.23 -11.12 -26.89
CA GLU A 72 18.21 -10.17 -27.44
C GLU A 72 17.77 -9.51 -28.76
N LYS A 73 16.66 -9.98 -29.36
CA LYS A 73 16.22 -9.53 -30.67
C LYS A 73 15.43 -8.21 -30.68
N SER A 74 15.04 -7.69 -29.53
CA SER A 74 14.31 -6.43 -29.45
C SER A 74 15.28 -5.24 -29.46
N SER A 75 15.03 -4.26 -30.33
CA SER A 75 15.79 -3.00 -30.38
C SER A 75 15.58 -2.13 -29.13
N LEU A 76 14.44 -2.29 -28.44
CA LEU A 76 14.10 -1.60 -27.20
C LEU A 76 13.65 -2.61 -26.14
N PRO A 77 14.02 -2.40 -24.85
CA PRO A 77 13.57 -3.28 -23.77
C PRO A 77 12.05 -3.23 -23.62
N PRO A 78 11.36 -4.38 -23.57
CA PRO A 78 9.93 -4.41 -23.30
C PRO A 78 9.63 -3.90 -21.89
N ILE A 79 8.56 -3.11 -21.75
CA ILE A 79 8.09 -2.55 -20.49
C ILE A 79 6.78 -3.25 -20.11
N TYR A 80 6.74 -3.87 -18.94
CA TYR A 80 5.59 -4.54 -18.37
C TYR A 80 5.05 -3.72 -17.21
N ASN A 81 3.97 -2.94 -17.45
CA ASN A 81 3.26 -2.27 -16.36
C ASN A 81 2.34 -3.31 -15.71
N TYR A 82 2.59 -3.62 -14.46
CA TYR A 82 1.83 -4.61 -13.72
C TYR A 82 1.05 -3.94 -12.59
N THR A 83 -0.16 -3.48 -12.90
CA THR A 83 -1.02 -2.73 -11.99
C THR A 83 -2.31 -3.47 -11.62
N GLY A 84 -2.43 -4.73 -12.01
CA GLY A 84 -3.63 -5.53 -11.82
C GLY A 84 -4.68 -5.30 -12.92
N SER A 85 -5.81 -5.99 -12.81
CA SER A 85 -6.90 -5.91 -13.78
C SER A 85 -7.82 -4.71 -13.50
N GLU A 86 -8.22 -3.99 -14.55
CA GLU A 86 -9.26 -2.95 -14.43
C GLU A 86 -10.61 -3.52 -13.95
N LYS A 87 -10.84 -4.82 -14.15
CA LYS A 87 -12.08 -5.49 -13.73
C LYS A 87 -12.19 -5.67 -12.22
N ASN A 88 -11.05 -5.69 -11.53
CA ASN A 88 -10.97 -5.99 -10.08
C ASN A 88 -10.26 -4.89 -9.29
N LEU A 89 -10.63 -3.64 -9.56
CA LEU A 89 -10.04 -2.48 -8.88
C LEU A 89 -10.56 -2.36 -7.44
N LEU A 90 -9.63 -2.41 -6.50
CA LEU A 90 -9.92 -2.16 -5.09
C LEU A 90 -10.03 -0.65 -4.84
N THR A 91 -11.18 -0.20 -4.34
CA THR A 91 -11.32 1.20 -3.93
C THR A 91 -10.75 1.41 -2.52
N LYS A 92 -10.20 2.60 -2.27
CA LYS A 92 -9.70 2.97 -0.94
C LYS A 92 -10.76 2.82 0.14
N THR A 93 -12.03 3.12 -0.19
CA THR A 93 -13.16 2.96 0.73
C THR A 93 -13.34 1.50 1.15
N LYS A 94 -13.40 0.57 0.19
CA LYS A 94 -13.49 -0.88 0.50
C LYS A 94 -12.32 -1.36 1.35
N LEU A 95 -11.11 -0.91 1.04
CA LEU A 95 -9.91 -1.29 1.78
C LEU A 95 -10.00 -0.83 3.25
N TYR A 96 -10.53 0.38 3.52
CA TYR A 96 -10.79 0.84 4.90
C TYR A 96 -11.91 0.07 5.60
N GLU A 97 -12.96 -0.28 4.89
CA GLU A 97 -14.04 -1.12 5.45
C GLU A 97 -13.50 -2.49 5.86
N TYR A 98 -12.70 -3.14 5.02
CA TYR A 98 -12.03 -4.39 5.37
C TYR A 98 -11.10 -4.21 6.58
N GLY A 99 -10.31 -3.14 6.62
CA GLY A 99 -9.46 -2.82 7.77
C GLY A 99 -10.24 -2.65 9.08
N LYS A 100 -11.39 -1.97 9.05
CA LYS A 100 -12.27 -1.83 10.23
C LYS A 100 -12.86 -3.16 10.70
N VAL A 101 -13.29 -4.00 9.75
CA VAL A 101 -13.81 -5.34 10.08
C VAL A 101 -12.71 -6.19 10.69
N THR A 102 -11.54 -6.23 10.08
CA THR A 102 -10.38 -6.97 10.59
C THR A 102 -9.96 -6.49 11.98
N ALA A 103 -9.95 -5.18 12.22
CA ALA A 103 -9.63 -4.61 13.54
C ALA A 103 -10.60 -5.05 14.65
N LYS A 104 -11.87 -5.28 14.31
CA LYS A 104 -12.86 -5.80 15.26
C LYS A 104 -12.73 -7.29 15.49
N LEU A 105 -12.43 -8.07 14.45
CA LEU A 105 -12.32 -9.54 14.52
C LEU A 105 -11.02 -9.98 15.21
N TYR A 106 -9.95 -9.26 15.03
CA TYR A 106 -8.61 -9.58 15.54
C TYR A 106 -8.03 -8.40 16.34
N PRO A 107 -8.58 -8.12 17.54
CA PRO A 107 -8.09 -7.02 18.37
C PRO A 107 -6.65 -7.28 18.83
N SER A 108 -5.77 -6.30 18.68
CA SER A 108 -4.39 -6.36 19.15
C SER A 108 -4.26 -5.75 20.56
N ALA A 109 -3.43 -6.36 21.40
CA ALA A 109 -3.08 -5.78 22.72
C ALA A 109 -2.30 -4.44 22.61
N HIS A 110 -1.80 -4.10 21.42
CA HIS A 110 -1.05 -2.86 21.16
C HIS A 110 -1.91 -1.72 20.60
N VAL A 111 -3.23 -1.90 20.50
CA VAL A 111 -4.15 -0.82 20.08
C VAL A 111 -4.12 0.30 21.14
N ILE A 112 -3.83 1.51 20.69
CA ILE A 112 -3.71 2.71 21.53
C ILE A 112 -5.04 3.47 21.57
N ASN A 113 -5.74 3.51 20.42
CA ASN A 113 -6.99 4.25 20.26
C ASN A 113 -7.91 3.55 19.24
N VAL A 114 -9.14 4.04 19.15
CA VAL A 114 -10.13 3.50 18.20
C VAL A 114 -9.62 3.61 16.76
N CYS A 115 -9.78 2.53 16.00
CA CYS A 115 -9.45 2.51 14.57
C CYS A 115 -10.51 3.27 13.76
N PHE A 116 -10.19 4.49 13.34
CA PHE A 116 -10.94 5.26 12.35
C PHE A 116 -10.01 6.13 11.52
N VAL A 117 -10.34 6.37 10.26
CA VAL A 117 -9.57 7.27 9.38
C VAL A 117 -10.53 8.17 8.63
N ILE A 118 -10.31 9.48 8.74
CA ILE A 118 -11.01 10.51 7.96
C ILE A 118 -10.19 10.82 6.72
N SER A 119 -10.75 10.53 5.55
CA SER A 119 -10.15 10.87 4.25
C SER A 119 -10.69 12.21 3.75
N THR A 120 -9.81 13.06 3.26
CA THR A 120 -10.18 14.35 2.68
C THR A 120 -9.27 14.70 1.51
N THR A 121 -9.80 15.45 0.53
CA THR A 121 -9.01 16.03 -0.56
C THR A 121 -8.57 17.47 -0.25
N ASN A 122 -9.12 18.08 0.80
CA ASN A 122 -8.79 19.45 1.19
C ASN A 122 -7.58 19.46 2.14
N LYS A 123 -6.47 20.04 1.68
CA LYS A 123 -5.21 20.13 2.44
C LYS A 123 -5.32 20.97 3.71
N TYR A 124 -6.15 22.00 3.74
CA TYR A 124 -6.34 22.86 4.91
C TYR A 124 -7.13 22.12 5.99
N TYR A 125 -8.20 21.43 5.58
CA TYR A 125 -8.99 20.60 6.49
C TYR A 125 -8.15 19.44 7.04
N LEU A 126 -7.30 18.83 6.22
CA LEU A 126 -6.35 17.82 6.71
C LEU A 126 -5.42 18.37 7.80
N LYS A 127 -4.82 19.55 7.61
CA LYS A 127 -3.97 20.18 8.64
C LYS A 127 -4.72 20.46 9.94
N PHE A 128 -5.98 20.90 9.85
CA PHE A 128 -6.84 21.07 11.00
C PHE A 128 -7.06 19.74 11.75
N LEU A 129 -7.40 18.65 11.04
CA LEU A 129 -7.56 17.33 11.63
C LEU A 129 -6.24 16.81 12.24
N GLN A 130 -5.12 16.97 11.55
CA GLN A 130 -3.80 16.59 12.06
C GLN A 130 -3.45 17.34 13.35
N PHE A 131 -3.78 18.60 13.45
CA PHE A 131 -3.55 19.37 14.66
C PHE A 131 -4.36 18.81 15.84
N TRP A 132 -5.68 18.67 15.67
CA TRP A 132 -6.56 18.27 16.77
C TRP A 132 -6.49 16.77 17.12
N LEU A 133 -6.39 15.89 16.12
CA LEU A 133 -6.42 14.44 16.35
C LEU A 133 -5.04 13.84 16.64
N HIS A 134 -3.95 14.49 16.19
CA HIS A 134 -2.62 13.95 16.34
C HIS A 134 -1.74 14.82 17.26
N LEU A 135 -1.58 16.14 16.96
CA LEU A 135 -0.63 16.96 17.70
C LEU A 135 -1.10 17.33 19.10
N VAL A 136 -2.37 17.69 19.27
CA VAL A 136 -2.90 18.04 20.62
C VAL A 136 -2.77 16.86 21.59
N PRO A 137 -3.23 15.63 21.26
CA PRO A 137 -2.98 14.48 22.15
C PRO A 137 -1.49 14.20 22.37
N ALA A 138 -0.66 14.33 21.32
CA ALA A 138 0.78 14.11 21.43
C ALA A 138 1.47 15.11 22.38
N TYR A 139 1.06 16.38 22.34
CA TYR A 139 1.57 17.38 23.29
C TYR A 139 1.16 17.06 24.74
N ILE A 140 -0.09 16.62 24.96
CA ILE A 140 -0.56 16.22 26.29
C ILE A 140 0.26 15.03 26.80
N VAL A 141 0.46 13.99 25.98
CA VAL A 141 1.25 12.81 26.37
C VAL A 141 2.72 13.19 26.61
N ASP A 142 3.31 14.03 25.75
CA ASP A 142 4.69 14.48 25.93
C ASP A 142 4.85 15.35 27.20
N LEU A 143 3.82 16.12 27.58
CA LEU A 143 3.81 16.86 28.83
C LEU A 143 3.76 15.92 30.06
N ILE A 144 2.89 14.91 30.03
CA ILE A 144 2.83 13.87 31.06
C ILE A 144 4.17 13.14 31.15
N CYS A 145 4.78 12.77 30.05
CA CYS A 145 6.10 12.14 30.00
C CYS A 145 7.17 13.05 30.68
N LEU A 146 7.11 14.35 30.43
CA LEU A 146 8.03 15.30 31.02
C LEU A 146 7.86 15.34 32.56
N CYS A 147 6.61 15.41 33.08
CA CYS A 147 6.32 15.37 34.50
C CYS A 147 6.80 14.07 35.18
N LEU A 148 6.82 12.97 34.42
CA LEU A 148 7.31 11.66 34.90
C LEU A 148 8.82 11.43 34.66
N GLY A 149 9.57 12.46 34.25
CA GLY A 149 11.00 12.33 33.91
C GLY A 149 11.33 11.50 32.70
N LYS A 150 10.35 11.21 31.82
CA LYS A 150 10.52 10.41 30.60
C LYS A 150 10.82 11.30 29.39
N LYS A 151 11.46 10.72 28.37
CA LYS A 151 11.79 11.43 27.11
C LYS A 151 10.54 11.71 26.28
N ARG A 152 10.38 12.95 25.82
CA ARG A 152 9.34 13.39 24.88
C ARG A 152 9.63 12.84 23.48
N ARG A 153 8.68 12.11 22.87
CA ARG A 153 8.88 11.45 21.55
C ARG A 153 7.67 11.54 20.63
N PHE A 154 6.48 11.75 21.18
CA PHE A 154 5.21 11.63 20.43
C PHE A 154 5.03 12.76 19.42
N VAL A 155 5.29 14.00 19.77
CA VAL A 155 5.19 15.13 18.83
C VAL A 155 6.17 14.96 17.68
N LYS A 156 7.43 14.57 17.95
CA LYS A 156 8.42 14.30 16.87
C LYS A 156 8.01 13.14 15.99
N MET A 157 7.41 12.10 16.54
CA MET A 157 6.87 10.96 15.81
C MET A 157 5.78 11.41 14.83
N TYR A 158 4.79 12.18 15.28
CA TYR A 158 3.72 12.68 14.42
C TYR A 158 4.22 13.67 13.36
N GLN A 159 5.19 14.52 13.66
CA GLN A 159 5.81 15.39 12.67
C GLN A 159 6.46 14.61 11.51
N LYS A 160 7.20 13.52 11.85
CA LYS A 160 7.75 12.62 10.82
C LYS A 160 6.65 11.92 10.03
N LEU A 161 5.62 11.41 10.72
CA LEU A 161 4.48 10.75 10.08
C LEU A 161 3.76 11.69 9.11
N HIS A 162 3.48 12.94 9.54
CA HIS A 162 2.82 13.93 8.68
C HIS A 162 3.65 14.28 7.44
N LYS A 163 4.99 14.33 7.57
CA LYS A 163 5.88 14.55 6.42
C LYS A 163 5.75 13.41 5.41
N VAL A 164 5.88 12.16 5.85
CA VAL A 164 5.76 10.98 4.96
C VAL A 164 4.37 10.89 4.34
N CYS A 165 3.31 11.05 5.14
CA CYS A 165 1.93 11.06 4.62
C CYS A 165 1.68 12.21 3.64
N GLY A 166 2.34 13.36 3.82
CA GLY A 166 2.26 14.49 2.91
C GLY A 166 2.89 14.21 1.54
N GLU A 167 4.03 13.54 1.51
CA GLU A 167 4.72 13.12 0.29
C GLU A 167 3.87 12.09 -0.50
N VAL A 168 3.29 11.12 0.19
CA VAL A 168 2.39 10.11 -0.41
C VAL A 168 1.03 10.71 -0.80
N GLY A 169 0.59 11.77 -0.14
CA GLY A 169 -0.72 12.40 -0.36
C GLY A 169 -0.96 12.84 -1.80
N TYR A 170 0.08 13.27 -2.52
CA TYR A 170 -0.02 13.59 -3.95
C TYR A 170 -0.50 12.39 -4.77
N PHE A 171 0.04 11.21 -4.52
CA PHE A 171 -0.33 9.97 -5.19
C PHE A 171 -1.72 9.48 -4.77
N ASN A 172 -2.15 9.79 -3.57
CA ASN A 172 -3.45 9.37 -3.04
C ASN A 172 -4.64 10.17 -3.60
N VAL A 173 -4.45 11.38 -4.08
CA VAL A 173 -5.53 12.21 -4.67
C VAL A 173 -5.50 12.22 -6.20
N ASN A 174 -4.44 11.72 -6.82
CA ASN A 174 -4.35 11.59 -8.27
C ASN A 174 -4.55 10.12 -8.66
N PHE A 175 -5.10 9.91 -9.84
CA PHE A 175 -5.31 8.59 -10.42
C PHE A 175 -4.71 8.57 -11.82
N TRP A 176 -3.93 7.54 -12.09
CA TRP A 176 -3.30 7.31 -13.39
C TRP A 176 -3.84 6.02 -13.97
N LYS A 177 -4.15 6.05 -15.26
CA LYS A 177 -4.46 4.86 -16.02
C LYS A 177 -3.18 4.35 -16.68
N TYR A 178 -2.92 3.06 -16.52
CA TYR A 178 -1.72 2.42 -17.05
C TYR A 178 -2.08 1.50 -18.21
N GLU A 179 -1.24 1.50 -19.24
CA GLU A 179 -1.29 0.54 -20.34
C GLU A 179 -0.72 -0.80 -19.85
N THR A 180 -1.54 -1.86 -19.82
CA THR A 180 -1.18 -3.20 -19.30
C THR A 180 -1.06 -4.27 -20.39
N SER A 181 -1.26 -3.91 -21.67
CA SER A 181 -1.29 -4.86 -22.79
C SER A 181 -0.08 -5.78 -22.85
N ASN A 182 1.13 -5.28 -22.57
CA ASN A 182 2.34 -6.11 -22.56
C ASN A 182 2.29 -7.18 -21.46
N SER A 183 1.81 -6.85 -20.27
CA SER A 183 1.68 -7.80 -19.15
C SER A 183 0.62 -8.87 -19.45
N GLU A 184 -0.48 -8.47 -20.12
CA GLU A 184 -1.52 -9.40 -20.57
C GLU A 184 -1.03 -10.31 -21.69
N MET A 185 -0.26 -9.77 -22.66
CA MET A 185 0.37 -10.60 -23.70
C MET A 185 1.37 -11.59 -23.12
N LEU A 186 2.17 -11.17 -22.13
CA LEU A 186 3.08 -12.06 -21.42
C LEU A 186 2.32 -13.21 -20.75
N TRP A 187 1.22 -12.91 -20.06
CA TRP A 187 0.37 -13.94 -19.43
C TRP A 187 -0.18 -14.93 -20.45
N LYS A 188 -0.67 -14.44 -21.61
CA LYS A 188 -1.20 -15.30 -22.69
C LYS A 188 -0.12 -16.16 -23.34
N ALA A 189 1.12 -15.69 -23.36
CA ALA A 189 2.25 -16.43 -23.95
C ALA A 189 2.75 -17.60 -23.07
N LEU A 190 2.45 -17.60 -21.77
CA LEU A 190 2.81 -18.68 -20.85
C LEU A 190 2.05 -19.97 -21.19
N THR A 191 2.72 -21.13 -21.02
CA THR A 191 2.06 -22.45 -21.05
C THR A 191 1.13 -22.61 -19.85
N GLU A 192 0.18 -23.55 -19.91
CA GLU A 192 -0.71 -23.85 -18.78
C GLU A 192 0.08 -24.21 -17.51
N LYS A 193 1.11 -25.04 -17.67
CA LYS A 193 1.99 -25.44 -16.56
C LYS A 193 2.73 -24.24 -15.95
N ASP A 194 3.20 -23.30 -16.76
CA ASP A 194 3.89 -22.12 -16.25
C ASP A 194 2.91 -21.16 -15.55
N ARG A 195 1.65 -21.06 -16.01
CA ARG A 195 0.61 -20.28 -15.33
C ARG A 195 0.24 -20.84 -13.96
N GLU A 196 0.28 -22.15 -13.78
CA GLU A 196 0.07 -22.80 -12.48
C GLU A 196 1.26 -22.56 -11.53
N LEU A 197 2.49 -22.64 -12.04
CA LEU A 197 3.70 -22.47 -11.24
C LEU A 197 3.99 -21.01 -10.89
N PHE A 198 3.68 -20.10 -11.81
CA PHE A 198 3.96 -18.66 -11.67
C PHE A 198 2.69 -17.83 -11.90
N PRO A 199 1.68 -17.97 -11.03
CA PRO A 199 0.45 -17.21 -11.17
C PRO A 199 0.69 -15.71 -10.96
N PHE A 200 0.24 -14.88 -11.92
CA PHE A 200 0.20 -13.42 -11.76
C PHE A 200 -1.02 -12.76 -12.42
N ASN A 201 -2.00 -13.55 -12.88
CA ASN A 201 -3.27 -13.00 -13.37
C ASN A 201 -4.18 -12.63 -12.21
N MET A 202 -4.55 -11.36 -12.11
CA MET A 202 -5.40 -10.82 -11.05
C MET A 202 -6.89 -10.71 -11.44
N GLU A 203 -7.30 -11.22 -12.59
CA GLU A 203 -8.70 -11.08 -13.03
C GLU A 203 -9.69 -11.85 -12.16
N ASN A 204 -9.24 -12.92 -11.50
CA ASN A 204 -10.07 -13.82 -10.70
C ASN A 204 -9.82 -13.71 -9.19
N LEU A 205 -9.19 -12.64 -8.73
CA LEU A 205 -8.92 -12.39 -7.30
C LEU A 205 -10.01 -11.60 -6.61
#